data_bae8483bdfe8af31a5996756372ce1aa
#
_entry.id   bae8483bdfe8af31a5996756372ce1aa
#
_cell.length_a   1.000
_cell.length_b   1.000
_cell.length_c   1.000
_cell.angle_alpha   90.00
_cell.angle_beta   90.00
_cell.angle_gamma   90.00
#
_symmetry.space_group_name_H-M   'P 1'
#
loop_
_entity.id
_entity.type
_entity.pdbx_description
1 polymer ?
#
loop_
_entity_poly.entity_id
_entity_poly.type
_entity_poly.pdbx_seq_one_letter_code
_entity_poly.pdbx_strand_id
1 'polypeptide(L)'
;TKIASCSRYISELHMVDDYNIAVDEIVNKYGDESLKPVIIACDDIVGRSFDKLYDSIKSKFYVNNAGASGRIAHYQDKNVLYELARKCGLNVAKSWKVNCGEIPVDITYPVITKPIESYEGWKQDYYICSNKEELKKAYKKIKGNTLLLQSYIKKKTEMTLEGFSAEQGKKTLFAIKARYTYILPDYYSMAMVVSNATDDKLKNTLEKMISEIGYEGIFEVEFMIDQNEELWFLEINFRNSTWSYASTKVGMNLPYLWSKAMIGELEWKNIEKKVPDNYKAIAEVPDFEQRVRRFKMIGIGKWI
;
A
#
# COMPACT_ATOMS: atom_id res chain seq x y z
N THR A 1 -7.35 -6.63 15.77
CA THR A 1 -6.68 -6.12 16.99
C THR A 1 -7.68 -6.00 18.13
N LYS A 2 -7.25 -6.21 19.40
CA LYS A 2 -8.13 -6.09 20.59
C LYS A 2 -8.87 -4.74 20.69
N ILE A 3 -8.29 -3.66 20.17
CA ILE A 3 -8.91 -2.33 20.17
C ILE A 3 -10.10 -2.27 19.18
N ALA A 4 -9.92 -2.81 17.98
CA ALA A 4 -11.00 -2.83 16.99
C ALA A 4 -12.20 -3.63 17.47
N SER A 5 -11.99 -4.73 18.20
CA SER A 5 -13.07 -5.58 18.74
C SER A 5 -13.96 -4.89 19.77
N CYS A 6 -13.54 -3.74 20.31
CA CYS A 6 -14.34 -2.95 21.26
C CYS A 6 -15.28 -1.95 20.56
N SER A 7 -15.32 -1.90 19.22
CA SER A 7 -16.19 -0.98 18.50
C SER A 7 -17.67 -1.36 18.64
N ARG A 8 -18.51 -0.39 19.02
CA ARG A 8 -19.99 -0.57 19.07
C ARG A 8 -20.64 -0.85 17.71
N TYR A 9 -19.89 -0.67 16.63
CA TYR A 9 -20.37 -0.91 15.26
C TYR A 9 -20.07 -2.33 14.75
N ILE A 10 -19.39 -3.14 15.56
CA ILE A 10 -19.14 -4.55 15.24
C ILE A 10 -20.32 -5.35 15.80
N SER A 11 -21.11 -5.96 14.91
CA SER A 11 -22.19 -6.87 15.27
C SER A 11 -21.69 -8.27 15.58
N GLU A 12 -20.62 -8.69 14.95
CA GLU A 12 -20.03 -10.02 15.12
C GLU A 12 -18.50 -9.97 14.97
N LEU A 13 -17.77 -10.72 15.78
CA LEU A 13 -16.32 -10.81 15.78
C LEU A 13 -15.88 -12.26 15.63
N HIS A 14 -15.09 -12.54 14.59
CA HIS A 14 -14.45 -13.82 14.37
C HIS A 14 -12.95 -13.67 14.62
N MET A 15 -12.42 -14.46 15.53
CA MET A 15 -10.98 -14.52 15.82
C MET A 15 -10.43 -15.80 15.22
N VAL A 16 -9.50 -15.67 14.30
CA VAL A 16 -8.87 -16.79 13.59
C VAL A 16 -7.36 -16.66 13.65
N ASP A 17 -6.68 -17.78 13.65
CA ASP A 17 -5.21 -17.84 13.65
C ASP A 17 -4.64 -17.99 12.23
N ASP A 18 -5.47 -18.37 11.25
CA ASP A 18 -5.09 -18.56 9.85
C ASP A 18 -6.00 -17.73 8.93
N TYR A 19 -5.42 -16.94 8.06
CA TYR A 19 -6.14 -16.11 7.09
C TYR A 19 -6.95 -16.91 6.07
N ASN A 20 -6.49 -18.12 5.68
CA ASN A 20 -7.24 -18.95 4.75
C ASN A 20 -8.53 -19.47 5.40
N ILE A 21 -8.46 -19.89 6.68
CA ILE A 21 -9.63 -20.26 7.46
C ILE A 21 -10.61 -19.10 7.55
N ALA A 22 -10.11 -17.87 7.81
CA ALA A 22 -10.95 -16.68 7.87
C ALA A 22 -11.70 -16.42 6.56
N VAL A 23 -11.03 -16.57 5.42
CA VAL A 23 -11.63 -16.36 4.10
C VAL A 23 -12.70 -17.42 3.83
N ASP A 24 -12.41 -18.68 4.10
CA ASP A 24 -13.37 -19.79 3.92
C ASP A 24 -14.59 -19.63 4.83
N GLU A 25 -14.41 -19.24 6.10
CA GLU A 25 -15.52 -18.96 7.02
C GLU A 25 -16.41 -17.84 6.52
N ILE A 26 -15.82 -16.73 6.05
CA ILE A 26 -16.58 -15.58 5.50
C ILE A 26 -17.39 -16.02 4.28
N VAL A 27 -16.76 -16.74 3.34
CA VAL A 27 -17.42 -17.20 2.11
C VAL A 27 -18.55 -18.14 2.42
N ASN A 28 -18.36 -19.11 3.32
CA ASN A 28 -19.38 -20.09 3.70
C ASN A 28 -20.53 -19.44 4.50
N LYS A 29 -20.22 -18.50 5.39
CA LYS A 29 -21.24 -17.91 6.26
C LYS A 29 -22.08 -16.84 5.58
N TYR A 30 -21.45 -15.99 4.77
CA TYR A 30 -22.12 -14.81 4.21
C TYR A 30 -22.35 -14.90 2.69
N GLY A 31 -21.91 -15.98 2.05
CA GLY A 31 -22.00 -16.10 0.59
C GLY A 31 -23.41 -16.30 0.04
N ASP A 32 -24.37 -16.65 0.87
CA ASP A 32 -25.76 -16.87 0.50
C ASP A 32 -26.70 -15.78 1.06
N GLU A 33 -26.14 -14.65 1.54
CA GLU A 33 -26.93 -13.51 1.99
C GLU A 33 -27.73 -12.89 0.85
N SER A 34 -28.96 -12.45 1.16
CA SER A 34 -29.85 -11.80 0.18
C SER A 34 -29.30 -10.48 -0.33
N LEU A 35 -28.57 -9.73 0.52
CA LEU A 35 -27.82 -8.53 0.15
C LEU A 35 -26.34 -8.93 0.01
N LYS A 36 -25.81 -8.72 -1.18
CA LYS A 36 -24.42 -9.03 -1.50
C LYS A 36 -23.47 -8.23 -0.59
N PRO A 37 -22.72 -8.88 0.32
CA PRO A 37 -21.84 -8.18 1.27
C PRO A 37 -20.65 -7.50 0.59
N VAL A 38 -20.15 -6.45 1.24
CA VAL A 38 -18.90 -5.77 0.85
C VAL A 38 -17.76 -6.20 1.77
N ILE A 39 -16.68 -6.67 1.20
CA ILE A 39 -15.46 -7.07 1.92
C ILE A 39 -14.40 -5.97 1.78
N ILE A 40 -13.95 -5.42 2.91
CA ILE A 40 -12.85 -4.43 2.96
C ILE A 40 -11.62 -5.10 3.55
N ALA A 41 -10.66 -5.43 2.71
CA ALA A 41 -9.38 -5.93 3.16
C ALA A 41 -8.53 -4.79 3.75
N CYS A 42 -7.94 -5.03 4.92
CA CYS A 42 -7.01 -4.12 5.60
C CYS A 42 -5.59 -4.71 5.71
N ASP A 43 -5.36 -5.85 5.07
CA ASP A 43 -4.10 -6.58 5.05
C ASP A 43 -3.85 -7.19 3.67
N ASP A 44 -2.59 -7.20 3.22
CA ASP A 44 -2.23 -7.65 1.87
C ASP A 44 -2.44 -9.17 1.69
N ILE A 45 -2.20 -9.97 2.74
CA ILE A 45 -2.40 -11.43 2.69
C ILE A 45 -3.89 -11.75 2.55
N VAL A 46 -4.73 -11.07 3.32
CA VAL A 46 -6.19 -11.21 3.25
C VAL A 46 -6.70 -10.80 1.87
N GLY A 47 -6.27 -9.62 1.38
CA GLY A 47 -6.62 -9.15 0.03
C GLY A 47 -6.25 -10.15 -1.06
N ARG A 48 -5.04 -10.73 -0.99
CA ARG A 48 -4.56 -11.76 -1.91
C ARG A 48 -5.35 -13.07 -1.80
N SER A 49 -5.79 -13.45 -0.61
CA SER A 49 -6.59 -14.67 -0.43
C SER A 49 -7.96 -14.53 -1.11
N PHE A 50 -8.60 -13.38 -1.01
CA PHE A 50 -9.83 -13.08 -1.74
C PHE A 50 -9.60 -12.95 -3.25
N ASP A 51 -8.48 -12.33 -3.69
CA ASP A 51 -8.12 -12.22 -5.10
C ASP A 51 -8.01 -13.59 -5.79
N LYS A 52 -7.42 -14.59 -5.10
CA LYS A 52 -7.35 -15.97 -5.62
C LYS A 52 -8.72 -16.60 -5.87
N LEU A 53 -9.71 -16.23 -5.07
CA LEU A 53 -11.08 -16.77 -5.14
C LEU A 53 -12.03 -15.91 -5.97
N TYR A 54 -11.58 -14.75 -6.48
CA TYR A 54 -12.44 -13.72 -7.07
C TYR A 54 -13.46 -14.27 -8.07
N ASP A 55 -13.03 -15.08 -9.04
CA ASP A 55 -13.95 -15.60 -10.07
C ASP A 55 -15.07 -16.50 -9.52
N SER A 56 -14.84 -17.16 -8.40
CA SER A 56 -15.83 -18.01 -7.73
C SER A 56 -16.77 -17.24 -6.79
N ILE A 57 -16.31 -16.09 -6.26
CA ILE A 57 -17.06 -15.32 -5.25
C ILE A 57 -17.65 -14.01 -5.77
N LYS A 58 -17.25 -13.52 -6.95
CA LYS A 58 -17.68 -12.22 -7.50
C LYS A 58 -19.20 -12.04 -7.65
N SER A 59 -19.96 -13.13 -7.77
CA SER A 59 -21.42 -13.09 -7.78
C SER A 59 -22.01 -12.91 -6.37
N LYS A 60 -21.28 -13.29 -5.33
CA LYS A 60 -21.71 -13.33 -3.93
C LYS A 60 -21.24 -12.14 -3.11
N PHE A 61 -20.09 -11.55 -3.44
CA PHE A 61 -19.45 -10.48 -2.69
C PHE A 61 -19.01 -9.31 -3.58
N TYR A 62 -19.02 -8.11 -3.03
CA TYR A 62 -18.21 -7.01 -3.51
C TYR A 62 -16.86 -7.04 -2.79
N VAL A 63 -15.78 -7.25 -3.53
CA VAL A 63 -14.42 -7.35 -3.01
C VAL A 63 -13.46 -6.63 -3.95
N ASN A 64 -12.39 -6.09 -3.40
CA ASN A 64 -11.34 -5.51 -4.24
C ASN A 64 -10.81 -6.54 -5.23
N ASN A 65 -10.66 -6.13 -6.49
CA ASN A 65 -10.33 -7.03 -7.59
C ASN A 65 -9.59 -6.30 -8.72
N ALA A 66 -9.06 -7.05 -9.66
CA ALA A 66 -8.51 -6.55 -10.91
C ALA A 66 -9.13 -7.29 -12.12
N GLY A 67 -10.39 -7.69 -12.02
CA GLY A 67 -11.20 -8.29 -13.09
C GLY A 67 -11.09 -9.80 -13.24
N ALA A 68 -10.09 -10.45 -12.63
CA ALA A 68 -9.91 -11.91 -12.65
C ALA A 68 -9.13 -12.39 -11.42
N SER A 69 -9.31 -13.66 -11.04
CA SER A 69 -8.57 -14.32 -9.96
C SER A 69 -7.07 -14.25 -10.17
N GLY A 70 -6.31 -13.93 -9.10
CA GLY A 70 -4.85 -13.88 -9.09
C GLY A 70 -4.24 -12.64 -9.74
N ARG A 71 -5.04 -11.71 -10.23
CA ARG A 71 -4.53 -10.55 -10.95
C ARG A 71 -3.95 -9.48 -10.05
N ILE A 72 -4.51 -9.28 -8.85
CA ILE A 72 -3.88 -8.43 -7.83
C ILE A 72 -2.54 -9.05 -7.42
N ALA A 73 -2.50 -10.35 -7.16
CA ALA A 73 -1.27 -11.06 -6.82
C ALA A 73 -0.18 -10.90 -7.89
N HIS A 74 -0.55 -10.90 -9.17
CA HIS A 74 0.38 -10.65 -10.28
C HIS A 74 1.02 -9.25 -10.19
N TYR A 75 0.25 -8.20 -9.87
CA TYR A 75 0.76 -6.85 -9.73
C TYR A 75 1.39 -6.55 -8.35
N GLN A 76 1.30 -7.47 -7.40
CA GLN A 76 2.08 -7.41 -6.15
C GLN A 76 3.54 -7.88 -6.35
N ASP A 77 3.87 -8.54 -7.48
CA ASP A 77 5.27 -8.75 -7.89
C ASP A 77 5.89 -7.39 -8.25
N LYS A 78 6.90 -6.99 -7.50
CA LYS A 78 7.57 -5.69 -7.67
C LYS A 78 8.17 -5.49 -9.05
N ASN A 79 8.64 -6.56 -9.70
CA ASN A 79 9.21 -6.45 -11.05
C ASN A 79 8.12 -6.09 -12.06
N VAL A 80 7.00 -6.79 -12.03
CA VAL A 80 5.83 -6.53 -12.88
C VAL A 80 5.30 -5.12 -12.67
N LEU A 81 5.14 -4.73 -11.40
CA LEU A 81 4.62 -3.41 -11.02
C LEU A 81 5.55 -2.28 -11.46
N TYR A 82 6.87 -2.46 -11.32
CA TYR A 82 7.87 -1.47 -11.74
C TYR A 82 7.95 -1.32 -13.26
N GLU A 83 7.81 -2.40 -14.01
CA GLU A 83 7.73 -2.32 -15.48
C GLU A 83 6.51 -1.54 -15.94
N LEU A 84 5.34 -1.81 -15.34
CA LEU A 84 4.13 -1.06 -15.62
C LEU A 84 4.27 0.42 -15.22
N ALA A 85 4.82 0.72 -14.05
CA ALA A 85 5.04 2.09 -13.59
C ALA A 85 5.94 2.89 -14.56
N ARG A 86 7.04 2.28 -15.04
CA ARG A 86 7.92 2.90 -16.06
C ARG A 86 7.18 3.13 -17.38
N LYS A 87 6.41 2.15 -17.83
CA LYS A 87 5.59 2.26 -19.06
C LYS A 87 4.58 3.40 -18.96
N CYS A 88 4.02 3.64 -17.76
CA CYS A 88 3.12 4.74 -17.51
C CYS A 88 3.82 6.10 -17.35
N GLY A 89 5.14 6.13 -17.21
CA GLY A 89 5.95 7.35 -17.10
C GLY A 89 6.30 7.77 -15.66
N LEU A 90 6.17 6.87 -14.69
CA LEU A 90 6.65 7.11 -13.32
C LEU A 90 8.16 6.90 -13.22
N ASN A 91 8.83 7.69 -12.38
CA ASN A 91 10.21 7.43 -12.02
C ASN A 91 10.27 6.19 -11.12
N VAL A 92 10.99 5.17 -11.56
CA VAL A 92 11.24 3.94 -10.82
C VAL A 92 12.74 3.70 -10.77
N ALA A 93 13.29 3.48 -9.58
CA ALA A 93 14.70 3.18 -9.44
C ALA A 93 15.07 1.95 -10.29
N LYS A 94 16.23 2.01 -10.98
CA LYS A 94 16.70 0.89 -11.80
C LYS A 94 16.82 -0.36 -10.95
N SER A 95 16.30 -1.46 -11.43
CA SER A 95 16.22 -2.71 -10.68
C SER A 95 16.52 -3.91 -11.55
N TRP A 96 17.04 -4.96 -10.93
CA TRP A 96 17.41 -6.22 -11.56
C TRP A 96 16.85 -7.37 -10.71
N LYS A 97 16.08 -8.24 -11.32
CA LYS A 97 15.69 -9.51 -10.71
C LYS A 97 16.85 -10.50 -10.89
N VAL A 98 17.41 -10.99 -9.81
CA VAL A 98 18.61 -11.84 -9.82
C VAL A 98 18.44 -13.04 -8.90
N ASN A 99 19.15 -14.13 -9.20
CA ASN A 99 19.34 -15.19 -8.21
C ASN A 99 20.39 -14.74 -7.18
N CYS A 100 20.24 -15.19 -5.93
CA CYS A 100 21.18 -14.86 -4.88
C CYS A 100 22.61 -15.32 -5.28
N GLY A 101 23.55 -14.38 -5.32
CA GLY A 101 24.91 -14.60 -5.80
C GLY A 101 25.21 -13.99 -7.18
N GLU A 102 24.21 -13.73 -7.99
CA GLU A 102 24.39 -13.09 -9.30
C GLU A 102 24.59 -11.57 -9.16
N ILE A 103 25.48 -11.02 -9.98
CA ILE A 103 25.75 -9.59 -10.03
C ILE A 103 25.61 -9.13 -11.49
N PRO A 104 24.63 -8.26 -11.80
CA PRO A 104 24.43 -7.73 -13.14
C PRO A 104 25.68 -7.00 -13.67
N VAL A 105 25.96 -7.15 -14.96
CA VAL A 105 27.13 -6.51 -15.60
C VAL A 105 27.04 -4.98 -15.57
N ASP A 106 25.83 -4.45 -15.67
CA ASP A 106 25.52 -3.01 -15.73
C ASP A 106 25.10 -2.43 -14.37
N ILE A 107 25.45 -3.11 -13.26
CA ILE A 107 25.16 -2.66 -11.91
C ILE A 107 25.97 -1.40 -11.57
N THR A 108 25.28 -0.43 -10.98
CA THR A 108 25.89 0.80 -10.43
C THR A 108 25.61 0.88 -8.93
N TYR A 109 26.67 1.07 -8.16
CA TYR A 109 26.55 1.19 -6.70
C TYR A 109 26.32 2.67 -6.27
N PRO A 110 25.66 2.91 -5.11
CA PRO A 110 25.15 1.91 -4.18
C PRO A 110 23.84 1.24 -4.65
N VAL A 111 23.62 0.01 -4.21
CA VAL A 111 22.38 -0.73 -4.44
C VAL A 111 21.75 -1.18 -3.13
N ILE A 112 20.45 -1.47 -3.16
CA ILE A 112 19.70 -2.09 -2.05
C ILE A 112 19.15 -3.44 -2.50
N THR A 113 19.23 -4.45 -1.64
CA THR A 113 18.57 -5.73 -1.84
C THR A 113 17.13 -5.66 -1.31
N LYS A 114 16.19 -6.31 -2.00
CA LYS A 114 14.79 -6.39 -1.61
C LYS A 114 14.24 -7.77 -1.92
N PRO A 115 13.33 -8.33 -1.09
CA PRO A 115 12.55 -9.49 -1.50
C PRO A 115 11.67 -9.12 -2.71
N ILE A 116 11.38 -10.09 -3.57
CA ILE A 116 10.55 -9.85 -4.77
C ILE A 116 9.12 -9.55 -4.36
N GLU A 117 8.57 -10.32 -3.46
CA GLU A 117 7.19 -10.16 -2.99
C GLU A 117 7.13 -9.34 -1.68
N SER A 118 6.18 -8.43 -1.59
CA SER A 118 6.07 -7.48 -0.46
C SER A 118 5.74 -8.15 0.87
N TYR A 119 5.13 -9.34 0.86
CA TYR A 119 4.76 -10.10 2.06
C TYR A 119 5.85 -11.11 2.51
N GLU A 120 6.86 -11.39 1.67
CA GLU A 120 7.97 -12.26 2.04
C GLU A 120 9.05 -11.48 2.80
N GLY A 121 9.24 -11.82 4.07
CA GLY A 121 10.41 -11.39 4.85
C GLY A 121 10.47 -9.90 5.17
N TRP A 122 9.51 -9.43 5.94
CA TRP A 122 9.47 -8.05 6.43
C TRP A 122 10.83 -7.58 6.95
N LYS A 123 11.58 -6.76 6.17
CA LYS A 123 12.88 -6.11 6.48
C LYS A 123 14.06 -7.05 6.82
N GLN A 124 13.98 -8.34 6.60
CA GLN A 124 15.10 -9.23 6.94
C GLN A 124 16.20 -9.26 5.86
N ASP A 125 15.84 -9.03 4.60
CA ASP A 125 16.77 -9.13 3.46
C ASP A 125 17.06 -7.78 2.78
N TYR A 126 16.92 -6.67 3.52
CA TYR A 126 17.24 -5.33 3.05
C TYR A 126 18.67 -4.95 3.45
N TYR A 127 19.56 -4.92 2.47
CA TYR A 127 20.97 -4.52 2.66
C TYR A 127 21.33 -3.42 1.67
N ILE A 128 21.84 -2.30 2.16
CA ILE A 128 22.45 -1.26 1.32
C ILE A 128 23.90 -1.66 1.11
N CYS A 129 24.31 -1.78 -0.15
CA CYS A 129 25.63 -2.22 -0.54
C CYS A 129 26.31 -1.13 -1.38
N SER A 130 27.39 -0.57 -0.89
CA SER A 130 28.13 0.51 -1.54
C SER A 130 29.13 -0.01 -2.60
N ASN A 131 29.37 -1.32 -2.63
CA ASN A 131 30.29 -1.98 -3.55
C ASN A 131 30.00 -3.48 -3.67
N LYS A 132 30.73 -4.14 -4.57
CA LYS A 132 30.60 -5.58 -4.88
C LYS A 132 30.86 -6.48 -3.66
N GLU A 133 31.83 -6.12 -2.84
CA GLU A 133 32.24 -6.90 -1.67
C GLU A 133 31.14 -6.89 -0.59
N GLU A 134 30.50 -5.74 -0.38
CA GLU A 134 29.35 -5.63 0.52
C GLU A 134 28.16 -6.42 0.01
N LEU A 135 27.88 -6.38 -1.29
CA LEU A 135 26.81 -7.17 -1.90
C LEU A 135 27.04 -8.67 -1.74
N LYS A 136 28.28 -9.15 -1.93
CA LYS A 136 28.65 -10.56 -1.68
C LYS A 136 28.46 -10.95 -0.21
N LYS A 137 28.74 -10.04 0.74
CA LYS A 137 28.48 -10.29 2.16
C LYS A 137 26.98 -10.33 2.47
N ALA A 138 26.19 -9.47 1.84
CA ALA A 138 24.74 -9.47 1.96
C ALA A 138 24.14 -10.80 1.46
N TYR A 139 24.56 -11.29 0.32
CA TYR A 139 24.12 -12.58 -0.23
C TYR A 139 24.31 -13.78 0.71
N LYS A 140 25.36 -13.78 1.53
CA LYS A 140 25.58 -14.84 2.52
C LYS A 140 24.55 -14.85 3.66
N LYS A 141 23.82 -13.74 3.85
CA LYS A 141 22.82 -13.56 4.92
C LYS A 141 21.41 -13.72 4.41
N ILE A 142 21.17 -13.47 3.12
CA ILE A 142 19.87 -13.58 2.46
C ILE A 142 19.48 -15.04 2.37
N LYS A 143 18.26 -15.37 2.80
CA LYS A 143 17.74 -16.74 2.79
C LYS A 143 16.99 -17.09 1.50
N GLY A 144 16.52 -16.08 0.77
CA GLY A 144 15.78 -16.27 -0.48
C GLY A 144 16.68 -16.65 -1.65
N ASN A 145 16.17 -17.45 -2.57
CA ASN A 145 16.90 -17.85 -3.78
C ASN A 145 16.93 -16.74 -4.84
N THR A 146 15.89 -15.91 -4.89
CA THR A 146 15.72 -14.83 -5.85
C THR A 146 15.42 -13.52 -5.13
N LEU A 147 15.98 -12.43 -5.59
CA LEU A 147 15.78 -11.10 -5.00
C LEU A 147 15.78 -10.00 -6.06
N LEU A 148 15.36 -8.83 -5.66
CA LEU A 148 15.47 -7.61 -6.44
C LEU A 148 16.66 -6.82 -5.94
N LEU A 149 17.64 -6.57 -6.81
CA LEU A 149 18.63 -5.52 -6.63
C LEU A 149 18.05 -4.22 -7.18
N GLN A 150 18.21 -3.13 -6.46
CA GLN A 150 17.70 -1.83 -6.90
C GLN A 150 18.74 -0.75 -6.62
N SER A 151 18.90 0.20 -7.55
CA SER A 151 19.72 1.39 -7.33
C SER A 151 19.25 2.10 -6.06
N TYR A 152 20.17 2.36 -5.13
CA TYR A 152 19.84 3.00 -3.88
C TYR A 152 19.57 4.49 -4.07
N ILE A 153 18.40 4.94 -3.74
CA ILE A 153 18.00 6.35 -3.72
C ILE A 153 18.08 6.85 -2.28
N LYS A 154 18.83 7.92 -2.06
CA LYS A 154 18.92 8.53 -0.73
C LYS A 154 17.61 9.25 -0.39
N LYS A 155 16.82 8.62 0.45
CA LYS A 155 15.51 9.11 0.87
C LYS A 155 15.64 10.41 1.69
N LYS A 156 14.81 11.41 1.36
CA LYS A 156 14.56 12.60 2.17
C LYS A 156 13.30 12.40 3.01
N THR A 157 12.21 11.94 2.39
CA THR A 157 10.95 11.61 3.05
C THR A 157 10.14 10.66 2.16
N GLU A 158 8.92 10.35 2.58
CA GLU A 158 7.95 9.58 1.82
C GLU A 158 6.65 10.34 1.66
N MET A 159 5.89 9.96 0.66
CA MET A 159 4.57 10.49 0.36
C MET A 159 3.66 9.35 -0.07
N THR A 160 2.40 9.39 0.37
CA THR A 160 1.37 8.48 -0.10
C THR A 160 0.22 9.24 -0.75
N LEU A 161 -0.45 8.58 -1.69
CA LEU A 161 -1.73 8.97 -2.25
C LEU A 161 -2.74 7.89 -1.94
N GLU A 162 -3.82 8.24 -1.25
CA GLU A 162 -4.90 7.33 -0.95
C GLU A 162 -6.13 7.62 -1.76
N GLY A 163 -6.83 6.57 -2.16
CA GLY A 163 -8.03 6.68 -2.94
C GLY A 163 -8.75 5.36 -3.14
N PHE A 164 -9.70 5.37 -4.06
CA PHE A 164 -10.31 4.15 -4.56
C PHE A 164 -10.58 4.25 -6.06
N SER A 165 -10.77 3.12 -6.70
CA SER A 165 -11.19 3.01 -8.09
C SER A 165 -12.39 2.10 -8.24
N ALA A 166 -13.14 2.33 -9.32
CA ALA A 166 -14.31 1.56 -9.72
C ALA A 166 -14.34 1.41 -11.26
N GLU A 167 -15.27 0.60 -11.78
CA GLU A 167 -15.44 0.34 -13.19
C GLU A 167 -14.13 -0.15 -13.85
N GLN A 168 -13.46 -1.08 -13.18
CA GLN A 168 -12.16 -1.64 -13.60
C GLN A 168 -11.10 -0.55 -13.80
N GLY A 169 -10.99 0.36 -12.84
CA GLY A 169 -10.02 1.44 -12.81
C GLY A 169 -10.32 2.64 -13.72
N LYS A 170 -11.48 2.66 -14.40
CA LYS A 170 -11.88 3.77 -15.28
C LYS A 170 -12.32 5.02 -14.53
N LYS A 171 -12.77 4.84 -13.30
CA LYS A 171 -13.14 5.93 -12.41
C LYS A 171 -12.30 5.85 -11.13
N THR A 172 -11.61 6.92 -10.82
CA THR A 172 -10.68 6.98 -9.68
C THR A 172 -10.90 8.24 -8.87
N LEU A 173 -10.89 8.12 -7.55
CA LEU A 173 -10.78 9.23 -6.61
C LEU A 173 -9.43 9.16 -5.92
N PHE A 174 -8.62 10.22 -5.99
CA PHE A 174 -7.48 10.46 -5.10
C PHE A 174 -7.94 11.37 -3.96
N ALA A 175 -8.25 10.79 -2.82
CA ALA A 175 -8.85 11.52 -1.71
C ALA A 175 -7.86 12.44 -0.99
N ILE A 176 -6.70 11.90 -0.66
CA ILE A 176 -5.67 12.64 0.06
C ILE A 176 -4.26 12.33 -0.46
N LYS A 177 -3.39 13.31 -0.31
CA LYS A 177 -1.94 13.18 -0.37
C LYS A 177 -1.39 13.39 1.04
N ALA A 178 -0.60 12.44 1.53
CA ALA A 178 0.01 12.49 2.84
C ALA A 178 1.53 12.44 2.72
N ARG A 179 2.24 13.41 3.31
CA ARG A 179 3.71 13.48 3.33
C ARG A 179 4.21 13.25 4.75
N TYR A 180 5.15 12.36 4.92
CA TYR A 180 5.72 12.04 6.21
C TYR A 180 6.47 13.21 6.82
N THR A 181 6.26 13.45 8.12
CA THR A 181 6.87 14.59 8.82
C THR A 181 8.28 14.30 9.32
N TYR A 182 8.66 13.04 9.42
CA TYR A 182 10.00 12.59 9.84
C TYR A 182 10.32 11.22 9.24
N ILE A 183 11.57 10.79 9.34
CA ILE A 183 12.05 9.47 8.94
C ILE A 183 12.46 8.70 10.18
N LEU A 184 12.08 7.44 10.26
CA LEU A 184 12.57 6.49 11.25
C LEU A 184 13.55 5.51 10.59
N PRO A 185 14.62 5.10 11.28
CA PRO A 185 15.45 3.98 10.83
C PRO A 185 14.61 2.71 10.72
N ASP A 186 14.63 2.08 9.54
CA ASP A 186 13.96 0.80 9.27
C ASP A 186 12.44 0.76 9.57
N TYR A 187 11.80 1.94 9.60
CA TYR A 187 10.36 2.04 9.85
C TYR A 187 9.74 3.23 9.11
N TYR A 188 8.42 3.22 8.93
CA TYR A 188 7.69 4.35 8.36
C TYR A 188 7.28 5.37 9.43
N SER A 189 7.06 6.63 9.05
CA SER A 189 6.59 7.67 9.96
C SER A 189 5.15 7.40 10.41
N MET A 190 4.88 7.74 11.66
CA MET A 190 3.54 7.66 12.25
C MET A 190 2.81 9.01 12.24
N ALA A 191 3.39 10.03 11.63
CA ALA A 191 2.78 11.35 11.50
C ALA A 191 2.99 11.92 10.10
N MET A 192 1.96 12.53 9.57
CA MET A 192 1.91 13.08 8.21
C MET A 192 1.30 14.45 8.17
N VAL A 193 1.72 15.27 7.21
CA VAL A 193 0.96 16.43 6.73
C VAL A 193 0.10 15.96 5.56
N VAL A 194 -1.18 16.23 5.64
CA VAL A 194 -2.19 15.78 4.68
C VAL A 194 -2.71 16.97 3.86
N SER A 195 -2.90 16.78 2.58
CA SER A 195 -3.42 17.78 1.63
C SER A 195 -4.22 17.10 0.52
N ASN A 196 -4.88 17.89 -0.32
CA ASN A 196 -5.43 17.33 -1.56
C ASN A 196 -4.32 16.89 -2.52
N ALA A 197 -4.63 15.92 -3.36
CA ALA A 197 -3.79 15.53 -4.50
C ALA A 197 -4.03 16.54 -5.63
N THR A 198 -3.14 17.49 -5.80
CA THR A 198 -3.31 18.62 -6.74
C THR A 198 -2.46 18.53 -8.01
N ASP A 199 -1.57 17.55 -8.11
CA ASP A 199 -0.74 17.34 -9.30
C ASP A 199 -1.51 16.53 -10.34
N ASP A 200 -2.09 17.21 -11.32
CA ASP A 200 -2.88 16.57 -12.38
C ASP A 200 -2.05 15.63 -13.25
N LYS A 201 -0.77 15.93 -13.50
CA LYS A 201 0.12 15.04 -14.25
C LYS A 201 0.31 13.72 -13.55
N LEU A 202 0.58 13.76 -12.24
CA LEU A 202 0.72 12.55 -11.43
C LEU A 202 -0.59 11.78 -11.35
N LYS A 203 -1.73 12.48 -11.12
CA LYS A 203 -3.06 11.85 -11.09
C LYS A 203 -3.35 11.12 -12.40
N ASN A 204 -3.23 11.79 -13.54
CA ASN A 204 -3.48 11.19 -14.87
C ASN A 204 -2.57 9.98 -15.13
N THR A 205 -1.31 10.03 -14.68
CA THR A 205 -0.38 8.91 -14.82
C THR A 205 -0.82 7.71 -13.99
N LEU A 206 -1.26 7.94 -12.77
CA LEU A 206 -1.75 6.90 -11.87
C LEU A 206 -3.11 6.34 -12.32
N GLU A 207 -4.02 7.18 -12.81
CA GLU A 207 -5.29 6.75 -13.40
C GLU A 207 -5.06 5.78 -14.57
N LYS A 208 -4.13 6.14 -15.46
CA LYS A 208 -3.72 5.24 -16.55
C LYS A 208 -3.20 3.90 -16.03
N MET A 209 -2.34 3.94 -15.01
CA MET A 209 -1.77 2.73 -14.41
C MET A 209 -2.84 1.87 -13.74
N ILE A 210 -3.73 2.46 -12.94
CA ILE A 210 -4.83 1.77 -12.25
C ILE A 210 -5.81 1.18 -13.27
N SER A 211 -6.11 1.89 -14.35
CA SER A 211 -6.96 1.41 -15.45
C SER A 211 -6.31 0.25 -16.21
N GLU A 212 -5.00 0.25 -16.44
CA GLU A 212 -4.29 -0.86 -17.09
C GLU A 212 -4.26 -2.12 -16.22
N ILE A 213 -4.15 -1.95 -14.89
CA ILE A 213 -4.33 -3.03 -13.91
C ILE A 213 -5.77 -3.56 -13.96
N GLY A 214 -6.74 -2.69 -14.24
CA GLY A 214 -8.16 -2.99 -14.13
C GLY A 214 -8.64 -3.05 -12.68
N TYR A 215 -8.01 -2.28 -11.79
CA TYR A 215 -8.26 -2.38 -10.36
C TYR A 215 -9.57 -1.72 -9.93
N GLU A 216 -10.34 -2.42 -9.13
CA GLU A 216 -11.50 -1.91 -8.39
C GLU A 216 -11.28 -2.16 -6.90
N GLY A 217 -11.19 -1.09 -6.14
CA GLY A 217 -10.93 -1.19 -4.71
C GLY A 217 -10.30 0.06 -4.14
N ILE A 218 -10.10 0.04 -2.82
CA ILE A 218 -9.36 1.06 -2.10
C ILE A 218 -7.87 0.79 -2.28
N PHE A 219 -7.09 1.83 -2.49
CA PHE A 219 -5.65 1.73 -2.68
C PHE A 219 -4.87 2.83 -1.96
N GLU A 220 -3.61 2.54 -1.74
CA GLU A 220 -2.58 3.50 -1.34
C GLU A 220 -1.39 3.38 -2.28
N VAL A 221 -0.98 4.49 -2.90
CA VAL A 221 0.22 4.55 -3.75
C VAL A 221 1.33 5.21 -2.97
N GLU A 222 2.47 4.53 -2.85
CA GLU A 222 3.62 5.00 -2.08
C GLU A 222 4.73 5.53 -2.98
N PHE A 223 5.30 6.66 -2.57
CA PHE A 223 6.44 7.30 -3.21
C PHE A 223 7.52 7.63 -2.19
N MET A 224 8.75 7.48 -2.62
CA MET A 224 9.89 8.09 -1.95
C MET A 224 10.18 9.46 -2.57
N ILE A 225 10.53 10.43 -1.74
CA ILE A 225 11.05 11.73 -2.15
C ILE A 225 12.54 11.75 -1.83
N ASP A 226 13.36 12.04 -2.83
CA ASP A 226 14.81 12.11 -2.68
C ASP A 226 15.29 13.50 -2.21
N GLN A 227 16.62 13.69 -2.15
CA GLN A 227 17.23 14.95 -1.71
C GLN A 227 16.98 16.12 -2.69
N ASN A 228 16.61 15.84 -3.94
CA ASN A 228 16.30 16.81 -5.00
C ASN A 228 14.79 17.08 -5.12
N GLU A 229 13.96 16.59 -4.19
CA GLU A 229 12.49 16.63 -4.23
C GLU A 229 11.87 15.81 -5.38
N GLU A 230 12.62 14.90 -6.00
CA GLU A 230 12.08 14.03 -7.02
C GLU A 230 11.27 12.87 -6.41
N LEU A 231 10.14 12.57 -7.06
CA LEU A 231 9.27 11.46 -6.68
C LEU A 231 9.75 10.15 -7.34
N TRP A 232 9.90 9.14 -6.52
CA TRP A 232 10.25 7.78 -6.93
C TRP A 232 9.15 6.83 -6.49
N PHE A 233 8.50 6.19 -7.45
CA PHE A 233 7.44 5.22 -7.19
C PHE A 233 7.99 4.02 -6.39
N LEU A 234 7.28 3.61 -5.35
CA LEU A 234 7.65 2.46 -4.52
C LEU A 234 6.71 1.28 -4.73
N GLU A 235 5.41 1.47 -4.47
CA GLU A 235 4.42 0.40 -4.59
C GLU A 235 2.99 0.92 -4.62
N ILE A 236 2.05 0.03 -4.95
CA ILE A 236 0.61 0.19 -4.70
C ILE A 236 0.18 -0.89 -3.72
N ASN A 237 -0.42 -0.48 -2.63
CA ASN A 237 -1.11 -1.35 -1.70
C ASN A 237 -2.57 -1.46 -2.12
N PHE A 238 -3.02 -2.65 -2.51
CA PHE A 238 -4.36 -2.93 -3.02
C PHE A 238 -5.34 -3.23 -1.88
N ARG A 239 -5.40 -2.36 -0.89
CA ARG A 239 -6.18 -2.51 0.33
C ARG A 239 -6.44 -1.17 1.01
N ASN A 240 -7.33 -1.20 2.00
CA ASN A 240 -7.52 -0.06 2.90
C ASN A 240 -6.26 0.15 3.76
N SER A 241 -5.81 1.39 3.87
CA SER A 241 -4.57 1.73 4.58
C SER A 241 -4.84 2.21 6.02
N THR A 242 -3.77 2.28 6.80
CA THR A 242 -3.81 2.85 8.16
C THR A 242 -4.25 4.32 8.16
N TRP A 243 -3.99 5.05 7.07
CA TRP A 243 -4.23 6.48 6.96
C TRP A 243 -5.63 6.85 6.42
N SER A 244 -6.42 5.88 5.97
CA SER A 244 -7.76 6.09 5.42
C SER A 244 -8.73 6.79 6.36
N TYR A 245 -8.44 6.80 7.68
CA TYR A 245 -9.22 7.59 8.62
C TYR A 245 -9.00 9.10 8.46
N ALA A 246 -7.84 9.53 7.97
CA ALA A 246 -7.58 10.93 7.67
C ALA A 246 -8.49 11.44 6.54
N SER A 247 -8.70 10.65 5.48
CA SER A 247 -9.66 10.97 4.41
C SER A 247 -11.10 10.98 4.93
N THR A 248 -11.45 10.04 5.82
CA THR A 248 -12.78 9.98 6.45
C THR A 248 -13.10 11.25 7.24
N LYS A 249 -12.13 11.78 8.00
CA LYS A 249 -12.31 12.99 8.81
C LYS A 249 -12.56 14.24 7.98
N VAL A 250 -12.11 14.29 6.74
CA VAL A 250 -12.39 15.41 5.82
C VAL A 250 -13.59 15.12 4.89
N GLY A 251 -14.40 14.11 5.23
CA GLY A 251 -15.64 13.81 4.53
C GLY A 251 -15.50 12.86 3.33
N MET A 252 -14.33 12.23 3.16
CA MET A 252 -14.06 11.24 2.11
C MET A 252 -13.82 9.85 2.73
N ASN A 253 -14.87 9.22 3.25
CA ASN A 253 -14.81 7.87 3.80
C ASN A 253 -14.65 6.85 2.67
N LEU A 254 -13.41 6.40 2.41
CA LEU A 254 -13.09 5.52 1.28
C LEU A 254 -13.88 4.20 1.30
N PRO A 255 -13.97 3.45 2.41
CA PRO A 255 -14.82 2.27 2.49
C PRO A 255 -16.27 2.52 2.09
N TYR A 256 -16.87 3.58 2.61
CA TYR A 256 -18.25 3.94 2.30
C TYR A 256 -18.44 4.37 0.83
N LEU A 257 -17.58 5.26 0.33
CA LEU A 257 -17.64 5.75 -1.04
C LEU A 257 -17.44 4.63 -2.06
N TRP A 258 -16.46 3.75 -1.81
CA TRP A 258 -16.24 2.59 -2.67
C TRP A 258 -17.43 1.63 -2.63
N SER A 259 -17.99 1.34 -1.46
CA SER A 259 -19.20 0.51 -1.36
C SER A 259 -20.37 1.10 -2.18
N LYS A 260 -20.57 2.41 -2.11
CA LYS A 260 -21.56 3.11 -2.93
C LYS A 260 -21.29 3.00 -4.43
N ALA A 261 -20.02 3.07 -4.84
CA ALA A 261 -19.63 2.88 -6.23
C ALA A 261 -19.95 1.45 -6.72
N MET A 262 -19.67 0.43 -5.89
CA MET A 262 -19.88 -0.97 -6.24
C MET A 262 -21.36 -1.34 -6.40
N ILE A 263 -22.27 -0.67 -5.69
CA ILE A 263 -23.72 -0.88 -5.83
C ILE A 263 -24.37 0.10 -6.83
N GLY A 264 -23.57 0.93 -7.52
CA GLY A 264 -24.07 1.88 -8.51
C GLY A 264 -24.79 3.11 -7.95
N GLU A 265 -24.63 3.40 -6.65
CA GLU A 265 -25.30 4.52 -5.97
C GLU A 265 -24.37 5.73 -5.72
N LEU A 266 -23.14 5.71 -6.21
CA LEU A 266 -22.20 6.81 -6.01
C LEU A 266 -22.42 7.91 -7.06
N GLU A 267 -22.75 9.10 -6.59
CA GLU A 267 -22.66 10.30 -7.40
C GLU A 267 -21.23 10.82 -7.43
N TRP A 268 -20.53 10.64 -8.54
CA TRP A 268 -19.12 11.03 -8.68
C TRP A 268 -18.90 12.55 -8.65
N LYS A 269 -19.94 13.32 -8.92
CA LYS A 269 -19.86 14.77 -8.84
C LYS A 269 -19.75 15.21 -7.38
N ASN A 270 -18.75 16.05 -7.08
CA ASN A 270 -18.54 16.64 -5.74
C ASN A 270 -18.16 15.65 -4.61
N ILE A 271 -17.64 14.46 -4.93
CA ILE A 271 -17.15 13.54 -3.91
C ILE A 271 -15.79 13.99 -3.33
N GLU A 272 -14.95 14.65 -4.14
CA GLU A 272 -13.70 15.24 -3.66
C GLU A 272 -14.00 16.43 -2.72
N LYS A 273 -13.38 16.41 -1.55
CA LYS A 273 -13.52 17.47 -0.54
C LYS A 273 -12.20 18.19 -0.35
N LYS A 274 -12.29 19.46 -0.01
CA LYS A 274 -11.10 20.24 0.33
C LYS A 274 -10.54 19.78 1.67
N VAL A 275 -9.27 19.39 1.68
CA VAL A 275 -8.52 19.11 2.90
C VAL A 275 -8.13 20.45 3.54
N PRO A 276 -8.37 20.64 4.85
CA PRO A 276 -7.98 21.88 5.54
C PRO A 276 -6.47 22.13 5.45
N ASP A 277 -6.08 23.40 5.41
CA ASP A 277 -4.68 23.79 5.44
C ASP A 277 -4.02 23.33 6.76
N ASN A 278 -2.76 22.89 6.68
CA ASN A 278 -2.00 22.38 7.83
C ASN A 278 -2.63 21.17 8.53
N TYR A 279 -3.49 20.43 7.84
CA TYR A 279 -4.08 19.21 8.39
C TYR A 279 -3.01 18.14 8.61
N LYS A 280 -2.99 17.60 9.84
CA LYS A 280 -2.04 16.55 10.23
C LYS A 280 -2.78 15.30 10.67
N ALA A 281 -2.24 14.16 10.31
CA ALA A 281 -2.67 12.86 10.78
C ALA A 281 -1.54 12.21 11.57
N ILE A 282 -1.88 11.58 12.67
CA ILE A 282 -0.95 10.86 13.53
C ILE A 282 -1.58 9.56 14.03
N ALA A 283 -0.81 8.49 13.99
CA ALA A 283 -1.12 7.26 14.70
C ALA A 283 -0.49 7.34 16.09
N GLU A 284 -1.21 7.88 17.07
CA GLU A 284 -0.68 8.31 18.37
C GLU A 284 0.09 7.22 19.12
N VAL A 285 -0.51 6.06 19.34
CA VAL A 285 0.13 4.98 20.10
C VAL A 285 1.39 4.45 19.41
N PRO A 286 1.35 4.09 18.12
CA PRO A 286 2.57 3.72 17.38
C PRO A 286 3.61 4.85 17.33
N ASP A 287 3.21 6.12 17.19
CA ASP A 287 4.14 7.25 17.20
C ASP A 287 4.87 7.37 18.55
N PHE A 288 4.15 7.25 19.66
CA PHE A 288 4.74 7.25 20.98
C PHE A 288 5.75 6.10 21.16
N GLU A 289 5.35 4.88 20.79
CA GLU A 289 6.23 3.71 20.89
C GLU A 289 7.50 3.87 20.06
N GLN A 290 7.40 4.35 18.84
CA GLN A 290 8.57 4.46 17.96
C GLN A 290 9.40 5.69 18.31
N ARG A 291 8.80 6.89 18.31
CA ARG A 291 9.54 8.15 18.39
C ARG A 291 10.02 8.49 19.80
N VAL A 292 9.23 8.16 20.82
CA VAL A 292 9.59 8.45 22.21
C VAL A 292 10.34 7.29 22.85
N ARG A 293 9.77 6.06 22.82
CA ARG A 293 10.33 4.92 23.55
C ARG A 293 11.49 4.23 22.84
N ARG A 294 11.31 3.87 21.55
CA ARG A 294 12.29 3.08 20.81
C ARG A 294 13.46 3.91 20.31
N PHE A 295 13.20 4.96 19.56
CA PHE A 295 14.25 5.77 18.91
C PHE A 295 14.68 6.99 19.73
N LYS A 296 13.96 7.35 20.79
CA LYS A 296 14.26 8.50 21.68
C LYS A 296 14.51 9.81 20.91
N MET A 297 13.76 10.02 19.81
CA MET A 297 13.90 11.19 18.95
C MET A 297 13.41 12.46 19.64
N ILE A 298 12.41 12.35 20.52
CA ILE A 298 11.87 13.44 21.31
C ILE A 298 11.56 12.96 22.73
N GLY A 299 11.63 13.88 23.69
CA GLY A 299 11.18 13.62 25.07
C GLY A 299 9.66 13.65 25.16
N ILE A 300 9.12 12.95 26.17
CA ILE A 300 7.67 12.84 26.41
C ILE A 300 7.00 14.23 26.52
N GLY A 301 7.61 15.19 27.19
CA GLY A 301 7.05 16.54 27.35
C GLY A 301 7.03 17.39 26.07
N LYS A 302 7.70 16.96 24.98
CA LYS A 302 7.60 17.55 23.65
C LYS A 302 6.68 16.78 22.72
N TRP A 303 6.32 15.56 23.12
CA TRP A 303 5.42 14.71 22.35
C TRP A 303 3.96 15.03 22.67
N ILE A 304 3.66 15.33 23.93
CA ILE A 304 2.36 15.83 24.40
C ILE A 304 2.15 17.25 23.91
#